data_3fd030769728859f100023625456298e
#
_entry.id   3fd030769728859f100023625456298e
#
_cell.length_a   1.000
_cell.length_b   1.000
_cell.length_c   1.000
_cell.angle_alpha   90.00
_cell.angle_beta   90.00
_cell.angle_gamma   90.00
#
_symmetry.space_group_name_H-M   'P 1'
#
loop_
_entity.id
_entity.type
_entity.pdbx_description
1 polymer ?
#
loop_
_entity_poly.entity_id
_entity_poly.type
_entity_poly.pdbx_seq_one_letter_code
_entity_poly.pdbx_strand_id
1 'polypeptide(L)'
;MDGNTATAQNTGVLEPAARPAPPGLPATNISDPNYFHKVVDCQWACPAHTPVPEYIRLIAAGRYTDAYMINWHSNVFPGILGRTCDRPCEPACRRGRVEEGTKTAQPVAICRLKRVAADNKSDIRDRLPVAAKQKNGRRVALLGAGPASLTVARDLLPLGYTCVLYDQDPSAGGMMRTQIPKFRLPETVLDEEVNYILDLQPELRLGERVTSLKAILNEGYDAIFVGCGA
;
A
#
# COMPACT_ATOMS: atom_id res chain seq x y z
N MET A 1 10.36 -3.95 58.31
CA MET A 1 8.93 -4.14 58.52
C MET A 1 8.30 -2.82 58.11
N ASP A 2 7.98 -2.61 56.91
CA ASP A 2 6.91 -1.71 56.50
C ASP A 2 6.99 -1.62 54.98
N GLY A 3 6.05 -2.29 54.36
CA GLY A 3 5.89 -2.35 52.93
C GLY A 3 5.35 -1.01 52.41
N ASN A 4 6.01 -0.45 51.42
CA ASN A 4 5.53 0.70 50.67
C ASN A 4 5.10 0.22 49.27
N THR A 5 3.83 -0.05 49.13
CA THR A 5 3.17 -0.31 47.84
C THR A 5 2.81 1.03 47.22
N ALA A 6 3.61 1.48 46.26
CA ALA A 6 3.28 2.63 45.43
C ALA A 6 2.14 2.26 44.47
N THR A 7 0.96 2.76 44.74
CA THR A 7 -0.19 2.73 43.80
C THR A 7 0.07 3.64 42.62
N ALA A 8 0.16 3.05 41.42
CA ALA A 8 0.19 3.79 40.16
C ALA A 8 -1.10 4.60 40.02
N GLN A 9 -0.99 5.95 40.02
CA GLN A 9 -2.08 6.84 39.70
C GLN A 9 -2.41 6.76 38.22
N ASN A 10 -3.57 6.24 37.91
CA ASN A 10 -4.18 6.22 36.60
C ASN A 10 -4.53 7.66 36.20
N THR A 11 -3.69 8.31 35.39
CA THR A 11 -4.02 9.59 34.77
C THR A 11 -5.04 9.36 33.66
N GLY A 12 -6.32 9.38 34.04
CA GLY A 12 -7.43 9.32 33.10
C GLY A 12 -7.36 10.51 32.14
N VAL A 13 -6.92 10.25 30.88
CA VAL A 13 -7.18 11.18 29.78
C VAL A 13 -8.69 11.13 29.55
N LEU A 14 -9.39 12.20 29.94
CA LEU A 14 -10.79 12.39 29.63
C LEU A 14 -10.94 12.44 28.12
N GLU A 15 -11.50 11.38 27.53
CA GLU A 15 -11.95 11.45 26.15
C GLU A 15 -12.99 12.58 26.05
N PRO A 16 -12.83 13.52 25.08
CA PRO A 16 -13.82 14.57 24.90
C PRO A 16 -15.15 13.90 24.52
N ALA A 17 -16.19 14.19 25.30
CA ALA A 17 -17.52 13.69 25.06
C ALA A 17 -17.91 13.95 23.59
N ALA A 18 -18.29 12.88 22.90
CA ALA A 18 -18.72 12.96 21.49
C ALA A 18 -19.89 13.94 21.39
N ARG A 19 -19.76 14.98 20.56
CA ARG A 19 -20.87 15.87 20.23
C ARG A 19 -22.00 15.04 19.63
N PRO A 20 -23.24 15.21 20.07
CA PRO A 20 -24.37 14.53 19.46
C PRO A 20 -24.43 14.88 17.96
N ALA A 21 -24.57 13.88 17.12
CA ALA A 21 -24.72 14.07 15.69
C ALA A 21 -25.99 14.88 15.38
N PRO A 22 -25.98 15.79 14.40
CA PRO A 22 -27.16 16.50 13.99
C PRO A 22 -28.25 15.51 13.55
N PRO A 23 -29.54 15.80 13.79
CA PRO A 23 -30.62 14.90 13.45
C PRO A 23 -30.57 14.49 11.97
N GLY A 24 -30.55 13.21 11.68
CA GLY A 24 -30.60 12.66 10.33
C GLY A 24 -29.25 12.29 9.70
N LEU A 25 -28.11 12.55 10.35
CA LEU A 25 -26.81 12.09 9.86
C LEU A 25 -26.32 10.88 10.70
N PRO A 26 -25.85 9.80 10.04
CA PRO A 26 -25.24 8.70 10.77
C PRO A 26 -23.97 9.15 11.48
N ALA A 27 -23.67 8.55 12.62
CA ALA A 27 -22.44 8.82 13.34
C ALA A 27 -21.21 8.52 12.45
N THR A 28 -20.17 9.35 12.55
CA THR A 28 -18.90 9.13 11.86
C THR A 28 -18.27 7.82 12.34
N ASN A 29 -18.02 6.91 11.43
CA ASN A 29 -17.31 5.66 11.71
C ASN A 29 -15.87 5.75 11.21
N ILE A 30 -14.94 6.05 12.09
CA ILE A 30 -13.50 6.13 11.77
C ILE A 30 -12.83 4.75 11.72
N SER A 31 -13.53 3.70 12.16
CA SER A 31 -13.04 2.31 12.12
C SER A 31 -13.31 1.64 10.77
N ASP A 32 -14.25 2.17 9.98
CA ASP A 32 -14.56 1.67 8.65
C ASP A 32 -13.81 2.46 7.57
N PRO A 33 -12.79 1.89 6.91
CA PRO A 33 -12.08 2.56 5.82
C PRO A 33 -13.01 2.99 4.68
N ASN A 34 -14.09 2.26 4.44
CA ASN A 34 -15.04 2.56 3.36
C ASN A 34 -15.92 3.78 3.67
N TYR A 35 -16.05 4.18 4.92
CA TYR A 35 -16.76 5.41 5.29
C TYR A 35 -16.18 6.63 4.56
N PHE A 36 -14.85 6.77 4.55
CA PHE A 36 -14.16 7.89 3.91
C PHE A 36 -14.22 7.88 2.38
N HIS A 37 -14.50 6.75 1.80
CA HIS A 37 -14.64 6.57 0.35
C HIS A 37 -15.70 7.48 -0.29
N LYS A 38 -16.72 7.84 0.49
CA LYS A 38 -17.86 8.66 0.01
C LYS A 38 -17.81 10.11 0.47
N VAL A 39 -16.96 10.44 1.43
CA VAL A 39 -16.94 11.75 2.08
C VAL A 39 -15.61 12.48 2.00
N VAL A 40 -14.55 11.83 1.54
CA VAL A 40 -13.19 12.38 1.46
C VAL A 40 -12.71 12.39 0.03
N ASP A 41 -12.70 13.56 -0.60
CA ASP A 41 -12.39 13.73 -2.02
C ASP A 41 -11.01 13.17 -2.42
N CYS A 42 -9.99 13.35 -1.58
CA CYS A 42 -8.65 12.85 -1.86
C CYS A 42 -8.57 11.32 -1.85
N GLN A 43 -9.34 10.65 -1.01
CA GLN A 43 -9.45 9.20 -1.01
C GLN A 43 -10.25 8.71 -2.22
N TRP A 44 -11.34 9.41 -2.54
CA TRP A 44 -12.17 9.09 -3.72
C TRP A 44 -11.40 9.25 -5.02
N ALA A 45 -10.59 10.30 -5.16
CA ALA A 45 -9.78 10.55 -6.35
C ALA A 45 -8.59 9.59 -6.50
N CYS A 46 -8.21 8.88 -5.44
CA CYS A 46 -7.13 7.90 -5.49
C CYS A 46 -7.65 6.59 -6.12
N PRO A 47 -7.05 6.08 -7.23
CA PRO A 47 -7.47 4.81 -7.83
C PRO A 47 -7.39 3.61 -6.87
N ALA A 48 -6.45 3.65 -5.91
CA ALA A 48 -6.31 2.63 -4.87
C ALA A 48 -7.15 2.94 -3.61
N HIS A 49 -7.93 4.01 -3.62
CA HIS A 49 -8.77 4.47 -2.52
C HIS A 49 -8.05 4.51 -1.16
N THR A 50 -6.78 4.88 -1.17
CA THR A 50 -5.94 4.92 0.03
C THR A 50 -6.55 5.82 1.10
N PRO A 51 -6.65 5.38 2.37
CA PRO A 51 -7.20 6.16 3.49
C PRO A 51 -6.29 7.33 3.86
N VAL A 52 -6.30 8.40 3.04
CA VAL A 52 -5.39 9.55 3.15
C VAL A 52 -5.44 10.23 4.53
N PRO A 53 -6.61 10.57 5.09
CA PRO A 53 -6.67 11.22 6.39
C PRO A 53 -6.06 10.37 7.50
N GLU A 54 -6.25 9.05 7.43
CA GLU A 54 -5.78 8.13 8.46
C GLU A 54 -4.25 8.07 8.53
N TYR A 55 -3.58 7.86 7.40
CA TYR A 55 -2.12 7.80 7.46
C TYR A 55 -1.48 9.17 7.74
N ILE A 56 -2.11 10.29 7.34
CA ILE A 56 -1.61 11.63 7.69
C ILE A 56 -1.73 11.87 9.20
N ARG A 57 -2.83 11.44 9.83
CA ARG A 57 -3.01 11.51 11.28
C ARG A 57 -1.95 10.70 12.01
N LEU A 58 -1.61 9.52 11.51
CA LEU A 58 -0.55 8.68 12.08
C LEU A 58 0.83 9.31 11.93
N ILE A 59 1.11 9.96 10.80
CA ILE A 59 2.36 10.74 10.62
C ILE A 59 2.43 11.88 11.63
N ALA A 60 1.35 12.62 11.83
CA ALA A 60 1.28 13.71 12.81
C ALA A 60 1.51 13.22 14.26
N ALA A 61 1.18 11.97 14.54
CA ALA A 61 1.43 11.30 15.82
C ALA A 61 2.84 10.65 15.90
N GLY A 62 3.72 10.82 14.90
CA GLY A 62 5.04 10.19 14.84
C GLY A 62 5.00 8.68 14.54
N ARG A 63 3.84 8.11 14.19
CA ARG A 63 3.64 6.68 13.95
C ARG A 63 3.86 6.33 12.48
N TYR A 64 5.08 6.52 11.99
CA TYR A 64 5.41 6.37 10.56
C TYR A 64 5.21 4.95 10.04
N THR A 65 5.55 3.95 10.83
CA THR A 65 5.37 2.53 10.45
C THR A 65 3.89 2.18 10.27
N ASP A 66 3.03 2.65 11.17
CA ASP A 66 1.58 2.43 11.03
C ASP A 66 1.02 3.17 9.81
N ALA A 67 1.46 4.41 9.58
CA ALA A 67 1.10 5.18 8.40
C ALA A 67 1.54 4.49 7.10
N TYR A 68 2.72 3.88 7.10
CA TYR A 68 3.19 3.07 5.98
C TYR A 68 2.29 1.85 5.75
N MET A 69 1.94 1.11 6.80
CA MET A 69 1.08 -0.09 6.69
C MET A 69 -0.31 0.24 6.15
N ILE A 70 -0.93 1.35 6.57
CA ILE A 70 -2.19 1.84 5.98
C ILE A 70 -2.06 2.02 4.47
N ASN A 71 -0.96 2.62 4.01
CA ASN A 71 -0.69 2.77 2.59
C ASN A 71 -0.44 1.40 1.92
N TRP A 72 0.38 0.54 2.52
CA TRP A 72 0.75 -0.75 1.98
C TRP A 72 -0.45 -1.67 1.74
N HIS A 73 -1.45 -1.63 2.63
CA HIS A 73 -2.68 -2.41 2.44
C HIS A 73 -3.47 -2.01 1.20
N SER A 74 -3.49 -0.73 0.84
CA SER A 74 -4.27 -0.23 -0.29
C SER A 74 -3.47 -0.11 -1.60
N ASN A 75 -2.22 0.34 -1.55
CA ASN A 75 -1.45 0.66 -2.75
C ASN A 75 -0.13 -0.10 -2.93
N VAL A 76 0.17 -1.05 -2.07
CA VAL A 76 1.27 -2.05 -2.13
C VAL A 76 2.69 -1.48 -2.10
N PHE A 77 2.97 -0.38 -2.80
CA PHE A 77 4.29 0.21 -2.99
C PHE A 77 4.34 1.66 -2.49
N PRO A 78 4.19 1.93 -1.17
CA PRO A 78 4.08 3.30 -0.66
C PRO A 78 5.32 4.15 -0.90
N GLY A 79 6.51 3.58 -0.78
CA GLY A 79 7.78 4.27 -0.99
C GLY A 79 8.02 4.61 -2.46
N ILE A 80 7.71 3.69 -3.37
CA ILE A 80 7.76 3.89 -4.82
C ILE A 80 6.72 4.94 -5.21
N LEU A 81 5.45 4.76 -4.83
CA LEU A 81 4.37 5.68 -5.17
C LEU A 81 4.53 7.06 -4.52
N GLY A 82 5.14 7.14 -3.35
CA GLY A 82 5.49 8.42 -2.73
C GLY A 82 6.46 9.28 -3.58
N ARG A 83 7.13 8.66 -4.57
CA ARG A 83 8.09 9.28 -5.48
C ARG A 83 7.58 9.43 -6.92
N THR A 84 6.67 8.57 -7.35
CA THR A 84 6.33 8.40 -8.76
C THR A 84 4.86 8.62 -9.11
N CYS A 85 3.95 8.68 -8.12
CA CYS A 85 2.52 8.83 -8.32
C CYS A 85 2.17 10.17 -8.99
N ASP A 86 1.16 10.17 -9.87
CA ASP A 86 0.59 11.36 -10.52
C ASP A 86 -0.19 12.27 -9.57
N ARG A 87 -0.49 11.80 -8.36
CA ARG A 87 -1.10 12.57 -7.27
C ARG A 87 -2.50 13.11 -7.57
N PRO A 88 -3.44 12.33 -8.12
CA PRO A 88 -4.80 12.83 -8.40
C PRO A 88 -5.55 13.27 -7.13
N CYS A 89 -5.12 12.80 -5.98
CA CYS A 89 -5.65 13.22 -4.68
C CYS A 89 -5.33 14.67 -4.30
N GLU A 90 -4.23 15.25 -4.80
CA GLU A 90 -3.82 16.62 -4.46
C GLU A 90 -4.73 17.65 -5.13
N PRO A 91 -5.00 17.62 -6.45
CA PRO A 91 -5.99 18.52 -7.06
C PRO A 91 -7.40 18.36 -6.48
N ALA A 92 -7.78 17.17 -6.04
CA ALA A 92 -9.08 16.92 -5.40
C ALA A 92 -9.16 17.40 -3.94
N CYS A 93 -8.05 17.83 -3.35
CA CYS A 93 -7.98 18.18 -1.95
C CYS A 93 -8.83 19.43 -1.63
N ARG A 94 -9.77 19.33 -0.69
CA ARG A 94 -10.64 20.43 -0.27
C ARG A 94 -9.87 21.64 0.24
N ARG A 95 -8.71 21.45 0.83
CA ARG A 95 -7.90 22.56 1.33
C ARG A 95 -7.59 23.57 0.22
N GLY A 96 -7.20 23.10 -0.97
CA GLY A 96 -6.93 23.97 -2.10
C GLY A 96 -8.17 24.76 -2.56
N ARG A 97 -9.38 24.17 -2.43
CA ARG A 97 -10.64 24.82 -2.80
C ARG A 97 -11.17 25.78 -1.73
N VAL A 98 -11.03 25.41 -0.45
CA VAL A 98 -11.48 26.25 0.67
C VAL A 98 -10.65 27.54 0.77
N GLU A 99 -9.37 27.46 0.41
CA GLU A 99 -8.44 28.58 0.40
C GLU A 99 -8.38 29.28 -0.97
N GLU A 100 -9.29 28.94 -1.91
CA GLU A 100 -9.34 29.53 -3.25
C GLU A 100 -9.45 31.05 -3.17
N GLY A 101 -8.64 31.74 -3.98
CA GLY A 101 -8.51 33.20 -3.93
C GLY A 101 -7.51 33.74 -2.92
N THR A 102 -6.93 32.90 -2.08
CA THR A 102 -5.81 33.28 -1.21
C THR A 102 -4.47 32.96 -1.89
N LYS A 103 -3.42 33.71 -1.56
CA LYS A 103 -2.04 33.41 -2.05
C LYS A 103 -1.49 32.10 -1.51
N THR A 104 -2.14 31.51 -0.53
CA THR A 104 -1.76 30.27 0.17
C THR A 104 -2.61 29.06 -0.18
N ALA A 105 -3.57 29.22 -1.10
CA ALA A 105 -4.44 28.13 -1.55
C ALA A 105 -3.63 26.99 -2.18
N GLN A 106 -3.31 25.98 -1.40
CA GLN A 106 -2.58 24.80 -1.85
C GLN A 106 -3.16 23.54 -1.24
N PRO A 107 -3.16 22.41 -1.98
CA PRO A 107 -3.54 21.13 -1.45
C PRO A 107 -2.56 20.67 -0.35
N VAL A 108 -2.98 19.73 0.45
CA VAL A 108 -2.06 18.97 1.30
C VAL A 108 -1.10 18.22 0.39
N ALA A 109 0.20 18.22 0.71
CA ALA A 109 1.24 17.52 -0.05
C ALA A 109 1.17 16.00 0.23
N ILE A 110 0.07 15.36 -0.16
CA ILE A 110 -0.35 14.00 0.20
C ILE A 110 0.71 12.97 -0.19
N CYS A 111 1.22 13.08 -1.42
CA CYS A 111 2.20 12.15 -1.94
C CYS A 111 3.57 12.27 -1.23
N ARG A 112 3.95 13.51 -0.86
CA ARG A 112 5.17 13.74 -0.07
C ARG A 112 5.05 13.17 1.34
N LEU A 113 3.86 13.28 1.96
CA LEU A 113 3.60 12.66 3.27
C LEU A 113 3.63 11.13 3.19
N LYS A 114 3.13 10.52 2.11
CA LYS A 114 3.31 9.10 1.87
C LYS A 114 4.79 8.71 1.84
N ARG A 115 5.62 9.49 1.15
CA ARG A 115 7.07 9.29 1.13
C ARG A 115 7.68 9.44 2.52
N VAL A 116 7.25 10.43 3.31
CA VAL A 116 7.72 10.62 4.70
C VAL A 116 7.46 9.37 5.53
N ALA A 117 6.27 8.78 5.43
CA ALA A 117 5.96 7.52 6.13
C ALA A 117 6.90 6.39 5.70
N ALA A 118 7.14 6.25 4.40
CA ALA A 118 8.01 5.21 3.85
C ALA A 118 9.49 5.38 4.27
N ASP A 119 9.98 6.62 4.26
CA ASP A 119 11.40 6.91 4.56
C ASP A 119 11.71 6.83 6.07
N ASN A 120 10.69 6.93 6.94
CA ASN A 120 10.87 6.93 8.41
C ASN A 120 10.23 5.69 9.10
N LYS A 121 9.74 4.70 8.36
CA LYS A 121 9.24 3.46 8.94
C LYS A 121 10.38 2.65 9.57
N SER A 122 10.07 1.87 10.58
CA SER A 122 10.92 0.79 11.08
C SER A 122 10.84 -0.44 10.15
N ASP A 123 11.57 -1.50 10.48
CA ASP A 123 11.37 -2.79 9.82
C ASP A 123 9.93 -3.26 10.01
N ILE A 124 9.32 -3.76 8.94
CA ILE A 124 7.91 -4.18 8.90
C ILE A 124 7.74 -5.67 8.61
N ARG A 125 8.84 -6.45 8.54
CA ARG A 125 8.76 -7.86 8.13
C ARG A 125 7.87 -8.71 9.02
N ASP A 126 7.78 -8.37 10.29
CA ASP A 126 6.89 -9.00 11.28
C ASP A 126 5.40 -8.65 11.08
N ARG A 127 5.12 -7.63 10.29
CA ARG A 127 3.76 -7.12 10.01
C ARG A 127 3.26 -7.50 8.60
N LEU A 128 4.14 -8.03 7.76
CA LEU A 128 3.80 -8.46 6.42
C LEU A 128 3.08 -9.82 6.45
N PRO A 129 2.21 -10.10 5.46
CA PRO A 129 1.65 -11.42 5.32
C PRO A 129 2.77 -12.45 5.10
N VAL A 130 2.50 -13.68 5.50
CA VAL A 130 3.37 -14.81 5.22
C VAL A 130 2.71 -15.74 4.22
N ALA A 131 3.51 -16.42 3.39
CA ALA A 131 2.99 -17.42 2.47
C ALA A 131 2.29 -18.54 3.27
N ALA A 132 1.15 -19.01 2.74
CA ALA A 132 0.44 -20.11 3.39
C ALA A 132 1.31 -21.36 3.44
N LYS A 133 1.40 -21.99 4.63
CA LYS A 133 2.13 -23.25 4.82
C LYS A 133 1.50 -24.39 4.00
N GLN A 134 0.18 -24.41 3.90
CA GLN A 134 -0.55 -25.39 3.11
C GLN A 134 -1.02 -24.76 1.81
N LYS A 135 -0.58 -25.33 0.69
CA LYS A 135 -1.04 -24.91 -0.63
C LYS A 135 -2.45 -25.42 -0.91
N ASN A 136 -3.25 -24.63 -1.63
CA ASN A 136 -4.63 -24.99 -2.01
C ASN A 136 -4.71 -25.81 -3.31
N GLY A 137 -3.56 -26.17 -3.91
CA GLY A 137 -3.45 -26.94 -5.14
C GLY A 137 -3.67 -26.14 -6.43
N ARG A 138 -3.98 -24.85 -6.34
CA ARG A 138 -4.20 -23.97 -7.50
C ARG A 138 -2.93 -23.26 -7.91
N ARG A 139 -2.70 -23.19 -9.23
CA ARG A 139 -1.53 -22.54 -9.83
C ARG A 139 -1.95 -21.38 -10.72
N VAL A 140 -1.30 -20.25 -10.56
CA VAL A 140 -1.56 -19.03 -11.34
C VAL A 140 -0.27 -18.58 -12.02
N ALA A 141 -0.28 -18.46 -13.34
CA ALA A 141 0.80 -17.85 -14.08
C ALA A 141 0.62 -16.31 -14.10
N LEU A 142 1.66 -15.59 -13.74
CA LEU A 142 1.69 -14.13 -13.73
C LEU A 142 2.69 -13.68 -14.79
N LEU A 143 2.19 -13.14 -15.89
CA LEU A 143 3.00 -12.73 -17.03
C LEU A 143 3.43 -11.28 -16.89
N GLY A 144 4.73 -11.06 -16.82
CA GLY A 144 5.37 -9.83 -16.40
C GLY A 144 5.60 -9.80 -14.89
N ALA A 145 6.81 -9.49 -14.42
CA ALA A 145 7.14 -9.31 -13.00
C ALA A 145 7.12 -7.83 -12.58
N GLY A 146 6.24 -7.05 -13.19
CA GLY A 146 5.98 -5.64 -12.88
C GLY A 146 5.02 -5.46 -11.69
N PRO A 147 4.65 -4.19 -11.37
CA PRO A 147 3.86 -3.87 -10.18
C PRO A 147 2.50 -4.58 -10.13
N ALA A 148 1.86 -4.79 -11.27
CA ALA A 148 0.55 -5.45 -11.33
C ALA A 148 0.63 -6.91 -10.89
N SER A 149 1.53 -7.69 -11.49
CA SER A 149 1.72 -9.10 -11.14
C SER A 149 2.26 -9.30 -9.72
N LEU A 150 3.17 -8.43 -9.28
CA LEU A 150 3.67 -8.45 -7.91
C LEU A 150 2.53 -8.22 -6.90
N THR A 151 1.59 -7.31 -7.20
CA THR A 151 0.41 -7.09 -6.36
C THR A 151 -0.46 -8.34 -6.28
N VAL A 152 -0.71 -8.99 -7.42
CA VAL A 152 -1.48 -10.26 -7.46
C VAL A 152 -0.77 -11.35 -6.66
N ALA A 153 0.55 -11.47 -6.79
CA ALA A 153 1.34 -12.43 -6.02
C ALA A 153 1.23 -12.17 -4.52
N ARG A 154 1.34 -10.90 -4.07
CA ARG A 154 1.16 -10.51 -2.67
C ARG A 154 -0.17 -11.01 -2.09
N ASP A 155 -1.24 -10.90 -2.86
CA ASP A 155 -2.58 -11.24 -2.38
C ASP A 155 -2.88 -12.74 -2.44
N LEU A 156 -2.36 -13.45 -3.44
CA LEU A 156 -2.67 -14.87 -3.65
C LEU A 156 -1.78 -15.83 -2.84
N LEU A 157 -0.50 -15.49 -2.64
CA LEU A 157 0.44 -16.38 -1.92
C LEU A 157 0.02 -16.69 -0.48
N PRO A 158 -0.48 -15.70 0.32
CA PRO A 158 -1.01 -15.97 1.65
C PRO A 158 -2.28 -16.83 1.67
N LEU A 159 -3.02 -16.87 0.56
CA LEU A 159 -4.21 -17.71 0.38
C LEU A 159 -3.90 -19.15 -0.07
N GLY A 160 -2.62 -19.48 -0.23
CA GLY A 160 -2.16 -20.82 -0.57
C GLY A 160 -2.05 -21.11 -2.06
N TYR A 161 -2.26 -20.14 -2.92
CA TYR A 161 -2.00 -20.30 -4.35
C TYR A 161 -0.51 -20.45 -4.63
N THR A 162 -0.18 -21.20 -5.68
CA THR A 162 1.17 -21.19 -6.26
C THR A 162 1.18 -20.14 -7.37
N CYS A 163 1.96 -19.09 -7.19
CA CYS A 163 2.14 -18.05 -8.19
C CYS A 163 3.49 -18.22 -8.89
N VAL A 164 3.47 -18.27 -10.24
CA VAL A 164 4.68 -18.37 -11.07
C VAL A 164 4.81 -17.08 -11.88
N LEU A 165 5.84 -16.29 -11.60
CA LEU A 165 6.11 -15.03 -12.29
C LEU A 165 7.04 -15.26 -13.47
N TYR A 166 6.59 -14.89 -14.64
CA TYR A 166 7.38 -14.88 -15.89
C TYR A 166 7.76 -13.46 -16.25
N ASP A 167 9.01 -13.24 -16.58
CA ASP A 167 9.45 -11.97 -17.18
C ASP A 167 10.61 -12.21 -18.14
N GLN A 168 10.66 -11.45 -19.24
CA GLN A 168 11.80 -11.46 -20.15
C GLN A 168 13.04 -10.81 -19.53
N ASP A 169 12.86 -9.91 -18.56
CA ASP A 169 13.95 -9.27 -17.84
C ASP A 169 14.51 -10.20 -16.74
N PRO A 170 15.80 -10.09 -16.42
CA PRO A 170 16.44 -10.93 -15.41
C PRO A 170 16.07 -10.56 -13.96
N SER A 171 15.33 -9.46 -13.75
CA SER A 171 14.98 -8.95 -12.43
C SER A 171 13.53 -8.48 -12.36
N ALA A 172 12.86 -8.79 -11.26
CA ALA A 172 11.51 -8.29 -11.00
C ALA A 172 11.49 -6.77 -10.76
N GLY A 173 10.35 -6.13 -11.05
CA GLY A 173 10.12 -4.70 -10.91
C GLY A 173 9.58 -4.04 -12.18
N GLY A 174 9.74 -4.67 -13.34
CA GLY A 174 9.23 -4.17 -14.62
C GLY A 174 9.61 -2.71 -14.87
N MET A 175 8.66 -1.89 -15.36
CA MET A 175 8.91 -0.47 -15.67
C MET A 175 9.45 0.35 -14.49
N MET A 176 9.17 -0.02 -13.25
CA MET A 176 9.71 0.66 -12.08
C MET A 176 11.24 0.58 -12.05
N ARG A 177 11.80 -0.52 -12.55
CA ARG A 177 13.24 -0.76 -12.63
C ARG A 177 13.85 -0.24 -13.92
N THR A 178 13.17 -0.43 -15.05
CA THR A 178 13.75 -0.22 -16.39
C THR A 178 13.49 1.16 -16.97
N GLN A 179 12.40 1.86 -16.54
CA GLN A 179 11.99 3.11 -17.17
C GLN A 179 12.04 4.32 -16.23
N ILE A 180 11.92 4.11 -14.90
CA ILE A 180 11.98 5.23 -13.96
C ILE A 180 13.44 5.58 -13.66
N PRO A 181 13.87 6.83 -13.88
CA PRO A 181 15.25 7.24 -13.60
C PRO A 181 15.63 7.05 -12.12
N LYS A 182 16.83 6.54 -11.84
CA LYS A 182 17.33 6.22 -10.49
C LYS A 182 17.37 7.41 -9.55
N PHE A 183 17.55 8.64 -10.08
CA PHE A 183 17.47 9.85 -9.26
C PHE A 183 16.07 10.13 -8.71
N ARG A 184 15.02 9.63 -9.40
CA ARG A 184 13.62 9.74 -8.96
C ARG A 184 13.21 8.56 -8.08
N LEU A 185 13.58 7.35 -8.47
CA LEU A 185 13.34 6.11 -7.72
C LEU A 185 14.66 5.39 -7.47
N PRO A 186 15.28 5.58 -6.29
CA PRO A 186 16.49 4.85 -5.91
C PRO A 186 16.26 3.34 -5.92
N GLU A 187 17.26 2.58 -6.37
CA GLU A 187 17.19 1.11 -6.40
C GLU A 187 16.93 0.51 -5.02
N THR A 188 17.50 1.09 -3.97
CA THR A 188 17.30 0.63 -2.59
C THR A 188 15.83 0.64 -2.17
N VAL A 189 15.07 1.65 -2.58
CA VAL A 189 13.63 1.75 -2.30
C VAL A 189 12.84 0.77 -3.14
N LEU A 190 13.22 0.61 -4.42
CA LEU A 190 12.60 -0.36 -5.30
C LEU A 190 12.82 -1.79 -4.81
N ASP A 191 14.08 -2.13 -4.51
CA ASP A 191 14.45 -3.48 -4.07
C ASP A 191 13.80 -3.81 -2.72
N GLU A 192 13.75 -2.88 -1.78
CA GLU A 192 13.08 -3.09 -0.50
C GLU A 192 11.62 -3.51 -0.70
N GLU A 193 10.84 -2.73 -1.46
CA GLU A 193 9.40 -2.97 -1.61
C GLU A 193 9.09 -4.17 -2.54
N VAL A 194 9.91 -4.42 -3.55
CA VAL A 194 9.81 -5.63 -4.38
C VAL A 194 10.13 -6.87 -3.54
N ASN A 195 11.19 -6.83 -2.74
CA ASN A 195 11.61 -7.96 -1.92
C ASN A 195 10.56 -8.33 -0.85
N TYR A 196 9.80 -7.39 -0.30
CA TYR A 196 8.67 -7.72 0.58
C TYR A 196 7.67 -8.68 -0.06
N ILE A 197 7.55 -8.67 -1.38
CA ILE A 197 6.67 -9.59 -2.11
C ILE A 197 7.42 -10.86 -2.48
N LEU A 198 8.68 -10.76 -2.90
CA LEU A 198 9.50 -11.93 -3.24
C LEU A 198 9.79 -12.82 -2.02
N ASP A 199 9.82 -12.24 -0.83
CA ASP A 199 9.96 -12.97 0.44
C ASP A 199 8.75 -13.91 0.72
N LEU A 200 7.60 -13.70 0.03
CA LEU A 200 6.47 -14.64 0.01
C LEU A 200 6.75 -15.89 -0.85
N GLN A 201 7.90 -15.97 -1.49
CA GLN A 201 8.40 -17.11 -2.26
C GLN A 201 7.51 -17.50 -3.45
N PRO A 202 7.17 -16.57 -4.37
CA PRO A 202 6.65 -16.97 -5.67
C PRO A 202 7.70 -17.79 -6.45
N GLU A 203 7.25 -18.66 -7.34
CA GLU A 203 8.15 -19.28 -8.30
C GLU A 203 8.56 -18.20 -9.33
N LEU A 204 9.86 -18.08 -9.61
CA LEU A 204 10.39 -17.06 -10.52
C LEU A 204 10.94 -17.72 -11.79
N ARG A 205 10.47 -17.27 -12.94
CA ARG A 205 10.95 -17.59 -14.28
C ARG A 205 11.33 -16.30 -14.99
N LEU A 206 12.42 -15.70 -14.50
CA LEU A 206 12.97 -14.46 -15.02
C LEU A 206 13.96 -14.75 -16.15
N GLY A 207 14.06 -13.85 -17.13
CA GLY A 207 14.80 -14.06 -18.36
C GLY A 207 14.05 -14.93 -19.39
N GLU A 208 12.79 -15.29 -19.10
CA GLU A 208 11.96 -16.13 -19.96
C GLU A 208 10.85 -15.31 -20.63
N ARG A 209 10.90 -15.20 -21.96
CA ARG A 209 9.86 -14.52 -22.72
C ARG A 209 8.72 -15.46 -23.08
N VAL A 210 7.53 -15.20 -22.55
CA VAL A 210 6.32 -15.91 -22.95
C VAL A 210 5.80 -15.39 -24.28
N THR A 211 5.71 -16.26 -25.29
CA THR A 211 5.24 -15.90 -26.64
C THR A 211 3.85 -16.43 -26.97
N SER A 212 3.30 -17.33 -26.15
CA SER A 212 1.99 -17.95 -26.38
C SER A 212 1.24 -18.20 -25.09
N LEU A 213 0.11 -17.52 -24.91
CA LEU A 213 -0.81 -17.78 -23.78
C LEU A 213 -1.37 -19.20 -23.82
N LYS A 214 -1.63 -19.73 -25.02
CA LYS A 214 -2.14 -21.09 -25.19
C LYS A 214 -1.11 -22.14 -24.72
N ALA A 215 0.18 -21.89 -24.95
CA ALA A 215 1.22 -22.78 -24.44
C ALA A 215 1.24 -22.79 -22.91
N ILE A 216 1.18 -21.63 -22.26
CA ILE A 216 1.13 -21.51 -20.81
C ILE A 216 -0.11 -22.19 -20.23
N LEU A 217 -1.29 -22.02 -20.83
CA LEU A 217 -2.51 -22.72 -20.38
C LEU A 217 -2.36 -24.25 -20.40
N ASN A 218 -1.63 -24.77 -21.37
CA ASN A 218 -1.37 -26.22 -21.49
C ASN A 218 -0.37 -26.74 -20.43
N GLU A 219 0.33 -25.86 -19.68
CA GLU A 219 1.22 -26.23 -18.59
C GLU A 219 0.49 -26.51 -17.26
N GLY A 220 -0.85 -26.56 -17.28
CA GLY A 220 -1.66 -26.93 -16.12
C GLY A 220 -1.84 -25.80 -15.10
N TYR A 221 -1.88 -24.55 -15.54
CA TYR A 221 -2.31 -23.42 -14.72
C TYR A 221 -3.84 -23.33 -14.66
N ASP A 222 -4.37 -23.02 -13.48
CA ASP A 222 -5.80 -22.75 -13.28
C ASP A 222 -6.20 -21.36 -13.81
N ALA A 223 -5.26 -20.41 -13.82
CA ALA A 223 -5.48 -19.07 -14.34
C ALA A 223 -4.17 -18.44 -14.83
N ILE A 224 -4.30 -17.47 -15.74
CA ILE A 224 -3.23 -16.61 -16.19
C ILE A 224 -3.61 -15.16 -15.92
N PHE A 225 -2.72 -14.42 -15.29
CA PHE A 225 -2.80 -12.96 -15.18
C PHE A 225 -1.81 -12.31 -16.14
N VAL A 226 -2.29 -11.44 -17.02
CA VAL A 226 -1.46 -10.76 -18.02
C VAL A 226 -1.14 -9.37 -17.50
N GLY A 227 0.07 -9.21 -16.97
CA GLY A 227 0.59 -7.97 -16.38
C GLY A 227 1.89 -7.49 -17.02
N CYS A 228 2.06 -7.72 -18.34
CA CYS A 228 3.30 -7.41 -19.07
C CYS A 228 3.49 -5.92 -19.38
N GLY A 229 2.57 -5.04 -18.95
CA GLY A 229 2.66 -3.61 -19.23
C GLY A 229 2.17 -3.23 -20.64
N ALA A 230 2.44 -1.98 -21.03
CA ALA A 230 2.09 -1.40 -22.32
C ALA A 230 3.32 -1.28 -23.21
#